data_374311b1047e3a42a2947190a254d564
#
_entry.id   374311b1047e3a42a2947190a254d564
#
_cell.length_a   1.000
_cell.length_b   1.000
_cell.length_c   1.000
_cell.angle_alpha   90.00
_cell.angle_beta   90.00
_cell.angle_gamma   90.00
#
_symmetry.space_group_name_H-M   'P 1'
#
loop_
_entity.id
_entity.type
_entity.pdbx_description
1 polymer ?
#
loop_
_entity_poly.entity_id
_entity_poly.type
_entity_poly.pdbx_seq_one_letter_code
_entity_poly.pdbx_strand_id
1 'polypeptide(L)'
;MAERWVVLGLAPPRSAWFAEVTRWSTSGLAPVEFVKCLSSTEVRARLATGRAHSALLVDGASKGADRDLIAAARDAGAATLVVNDARIDRNWLELGAAALLPDDFGRDDLTDALSVAAAPISDARSIEPLAEATDERWAGRLIAVIGRGGAGTSTVA
;
A
#
# COMPACT_ATOMS: atom_id res chain seq x y z
N MET A 1 3.27 19.97 -3.11
CA MET A 1 3.33 18.69 -2.88
C MET A 1 2.15 18.20 -2.18
N ALA A 2 1.30 17.55 -2.84
CA ALA A 2 0.12 17.02 -2.25
C ALA A 2 0.45 15.73 -1.56
N GLU A 3 -0.11 15.54 -0.40
CA GLU A 3 0.01 14.27 0.27
C GLU A 3 -1.18 13.44 -0.14
N ARG A 4 -0.95 12.19 -0.38
CA ARG A 4 -2.02 11.26 -0.72
C ARG A 4 -1.70 9.89 -0.16
N TRP A 5 -2.70 9.08 -0.06
CA TRP A 5 -2.51 7.71 0.38
C TRP A 5 -2.48 6.78 -0.83
N VAL A 6 -1.50 5.89 -0.89
CA VAL A 6 -1.43 4.87 -1.92
C VAL A 6 -1.97 3.59 -1.30
N VAL A 7 -3.10 3.14 -1.78
CA VAL A 7 -3.85 2.06 -1.17
C VAL A 7 -3.99 0.89 -2.13
N LEU A 8 -3.53 -0.28 -1.73
CA LEU A 8 -3.77 -1.50 -2.48
C LEU A 8 -5.15 -2.02 -2.11
N GLY A 9 -5.94 -2.43 -3.06
CA GLY A 9 -7.29 -2.94 -2.80
C GLY A 9 -7.45 -4.37 -3.24
N LEU A 10 -8.05 -5.19 -2.37
CA LEU A 10 -8.36 -6.58 -2.69
C LEU A 10 -9.79 -6.88 -2.28
N ALA A 11 -10.61 -7.26 -3.23
CA ALA A 11 -12.01 -7.58 -2.98
C ALA A 11 -12.54 -8.57 -3.99
N PRO A 12 -13.62 -9.29 -3.64
CA PRO A 12 -14.31 -10.10 -4.64
C PRO A 12 -14.83 -9.21 -5.78
N PRO A 13 -14.96 -9.74 -6.99
CA PRO A 13 -15.33 -8.94 -8.15
C PRO A 13 -16.63 -8.14 -8.00
N ARG A 14 -17.51 -8.58 -7.13
CA ARG A 14 -18.82 -7.93 -6.99
C ARG A 14 -18.92 -6.97 -5.82
N SER A 15 -17.81 -6.67 -5.17
CA SER A 15 -17.85 -5.76 -4.04
C SER A 15 -18.21 -4.37 -4.49
N ALA A 16 -19.30 -3.84 -3.93
CA ALA A 16 -19.76 -2.51 -4.28
C ALA A 16 -18.74 -1.44 -3.87
N TRP A 17 -18.16 -1.59 -2.69
CA TRP A 17 -17.21 -0.60 -2.20
C TRP A 17 -15.97 -0.51 -3.09
N PHE A 18 -15.60 -1.62 -3.72
CA PHE A 18 -14.40 -1.65 -4.57
C PHE A 18 -14.56 -0.71 -5.75
N ALA A 19 -15.76 -0.73 -6.35
CA ALA A 19 -16.06 0.17 -7.46
C ALA A 19 -16.16 1.61 -6.98
N GLU A 20 -16.71 1.84 -5.79
CA GLU A 20 -16.84 3.18 -5.25
C GLU A 20 -15.48 3.80 -4.97
N VAL A 21 -14.58 3.07 -4.32
CA VAL A 21 -13.25 3.59 -4.02
C VAL A 21 -12.50 3.87 -5.33
N THR A 22 -12.66 3.00 -6.33
CA THR A 22 -12.05 3.24 -7.63
C THR A 22 -12.55 4.55 -8.21
N ARG A 23 -13.85 4.80 -8.10
CA ARG A 23 -14.45 6.02 -8.63
C ARG A 23 -13.94 7.25 -7.87
N TRP A 24 -13.86 7.18 -6.54
CA TRP A 24 -13.35 8.31 -5.75
C TRP A 24 -11.89 8.63 -6.09
N SER A 25 -11.12 7.59 -6.32
CA SER A 25 -9.70 7.75 -6.67
C SER A 25 -9.56 8.40 -8.05
N THR A 26 -10.27 7.90 -9.05
CA THR A 26 -10.09 8.39 -10.41
C THR A 26 -10.70 9.77 -10.62
N SER A 27 -11.73 10.12 -9.85
CA SER A 27 -12.36 11.43 -10.00
C SER A 27 -11.73 12.49 -9.09
N GLY A 28 -10.78 12.11 -8.27
CA GLY A 28 -10.15 13.04 -7.36
C GLY A 28 -11.00 13.42 -6.16
N LEU A 29 -12.06 12.67 -5.89
CA LEU A 29 -12.93 12.94 -4.76
C LEU A 29 -12.28 12.57 -3.43
N ALA A 30 -11.28 11.73 -3.46
CA ALA A 30 -10.51 11.36 -2.26
C ALA A 30 -9.02 11.46 -2.59
N PRO A 31 -8.17 11.86 -1.64
CA PRO A 31 -6.74 11.95 -1.89
C PRO A 31 -6.08 10.57 -1.80
N VAL A 32 -6.59 9.65 -2.58
CA VAL A 32 -6.19 8.24 -2.56
C VAL A 32 -5.82 7.80 -3.96
N GLU A 33 -4.66 7.18 -4.10
CA GLU A 33 -4.32 6.47 -5.31
C GLU A 33 -4.66 5.01 -5.05
N PHE A 34 -5.69 4.52 -5.71
CA PHE A 34 -6.20 3.18 -5.45
C PHE A 34 -5.69 2.19 -6.49
N VAL A 35 -4.95 1.19 -6.03
CA VAL A 35 -4.37 0.19 -6.92
C VAL A 35 -5.13 -1.11 -6.72
N LYS A 36 -5.88 -1.51 -7.72
CA LYS A 36 -6.70 -2.71 -7.63
C LYS A 36 -5.86 -3.95 -7.82
N CYS A 37 -6.05 -4.92 -6.95
CA CYS A 37 -5.40 -6.22 -7.06
C CYS A 37 -6.47 -7.29 -7.20
N LEU A 38 -6.19 -8.29 -8.00
CA LEU A 38 -7.15 -9.35 -8.28
C LEU A 38 -6.98 -10.55 -7.37
N SER A 39 -5.87 -10.63 -6.68
CA SER A 39 -5.61 -11.78 -5.78
C SER A 39 -4.65 -11.38 -4.67
N SER A 40 -4.63 -12.16 -3.63
CA SER A 40 -3.67 -11.96 -2.55
C SER A 40 -2.24 -12.14 -3.04
N THR A 41 -2.04 -12.97 -4.04
CA THR A 41 -0.72 -13.16 -4.64
C THR A 41 -0.25 -11.87 -5.31
N GLU A 42 -1.16 -11.17 -5.97
CA GLU A 42 -0.81 -9.90 -6.60
C GLU A 42 -0.49 -8.85 -5.54
N VAL A 43 -1.25 -8.82 -4.45
CA VAL A 43 -0.98 -7.90 -3.34
C VAL A 43 0.43 -8.14 -2.82
N ARG A 44 0.79 -9.41 -2.56
CA ARG A 44 2.12 -9.74 -2.06
C ARG A 44 3.21 -9.33 -3.04
N ALA A 45 2.97 -9.54 -4.32
CA ALA A 45 3.94 -9.16 -5.35
C ALA A 45 4.16 -7.64 -5.35
N ARG A 46 3.10 -6.87 -5.21
CA ARG A 46 3.23 -5.42 -5.18
C ARG A 46 3.91 -4.93 -3.91
N LEU A 47 3.61 -5.56 -2.77
CA LEU A 47 4.28 -5.20 -1.53
C LEU A 47 5.78 -5.51 -1.60
N ALA A 48 6.15 -6.54 -2.34
CA ALA A 48 7.54 -6.95 -2.46
C ALA A 48 8.36 -6.06 -3.40
N THR A 49 7.72 -5.16 -4.13
CA THR A 49 8.46 -4.32 -5.07
C THR A 49 9.31 -3.24 -4.38
N GLY A 50 9.10 -3.03 -3.10
CA GLY A 50 9.79 -1.97 -2.39
C GLY A 50 9.17 -0.60 -2.56
N ARG A 51 8.10 -0.50 -3.33
CA ARG A 51 7.39 0.74 -3.48
C ARG A 51 6.61 1.03 -2.22
N ALA A 52 6.53 2.28 -1.83
CA ALA A 52 5.81 2.64 -0.61
C ALA A 52 4.30 2.56 -0.84
N HIS A 53 3.61 1.93 0.08
CA HIS A 53 2.16 1.89 0.08
C HIS A 53 1.68 2.33 1.46
N SER A 54 0.63 3.12 1.51
CA SER A 54 0.09 3.61 2.77
C SER A 54 -0.73 2.54 3.47
N ALA A 55 -1.53 1.82 2.71
CA ALA A 55 -2.46 0.86 3.29
C ALA A 55 -2.85 -0.24 2.33
N LEU A 56 -3.34 -1.32 2.90
CA LEU A 56 -4.01 -2.39 2.17
C LEU A 56 -5.46 -2.36 2.62
N LEU A 57 -6.38 -2.18 1.68
CA LEU A 57 -7.81 -2.21 1.95
C LEU A 57 -8.34 -3.54 1.42
N VAL A 58 -8.76 -4.42 2.30
CA VAL A 58 -9.12 -5.78 1.91
C VAL A 58 -10.50 -6.14 2.40
N ASP A 59 -11.27 -6.78 1.54
CA ASP A 59 -12.59 -7.28 1.90
C ASP A 59 -12.40 -8.55 2.72
N GLY A 60 -13.10 -8.63 3.85
CA GLY A 60 -13.00 -9.82 4.71
C GLY A 60 -13.40 -11.10 4.04
N ALA A 61 -14.20 -11.02 2.98
CA ALA A 61 -14.62 -12.20 2.23
C ALA A 61 -13.63 -12.59 1.13
N SER A 62 -12.55 -11.84 0.95
CA SER A 62 -11.59 -12.16 -0.10
C SER A 62 -10.78 -13.39 0.25
N LYS A 63 -10.56 -14.22 -0.75
CA LYS A 63 -9.68 -15.35 -0.57
C LYS A 63 -8.28 -14.84 -0.30
N GLY A 64 -7.64 -15.41 0.70
CA GLY A 64 -6.29 -14.99 1.05
C GLY A 64 -6.23 -13.78 1.96
N ALA A 65 -7.38 -13.29 2.42
CA ALA A 65 -7.41 -12.29 3.46
C ALA A 65 -7.15 -13.01 4.78
N ASP A 66 -5.90 -13.07 5.18
CA ASP A 66 -5.51 -13.86 6.35
C ASP A 66 -4.39 -13.14 7.11
N ARG A 67 -3.97 -13.76 8.20
CA ARG A 67 -2.92 -13.20 9.04
C ARG A 67 -1.63 -12.95 8.26
N ASP A 68 -1.30 -13.85 7.34
CA ASP A 68 -0.04 -13.74 6.61
C ASP A 68 -0.06 -12.56 5.65
N LEU A 69 -1.21 -12.28 5.04
CA LEU A 69 -1.33 -11.14 4.16
C LEU A 69 -1.23 -9.83 4.96
N ILE A 70 -1.87 -9.81 6.13
CA ILE A 70 -1.82 -8.65 7.01
C ILE A 70 -0.38 -8.42 7.49
N ALA A 71 0.32 -9.50 7.83
CA ALA A 71 1.72 -9.40 8.25
C ALA A 71 2.60 -8.89 7.12
N ALA A 72 2.37 -9.37 5.91
CA ALA A 72 3.15 -8.91 4.75
C ALA A 72 2.94 -7.41 4.50
N ALA A 73 1.71 -6.93 4.66
CA ALA A 73 1.44 -5.50 4.50
C ALA A 73 2.16 -4.70 5.57
N ARG A 74 2.07 -5.15 6.82
CA ARG A 74 2.72 -4.46 7.93
C ARG A 74 4.24 -4.42 7.74
N ASP A 75 4.83 -5.52 7.31
CA ASP A 75 6.27 -5.60 7.10
C ASP A 75 6.72 -4.66 5.98
N ALA A 76 5.84 -4.38 5.05
CA ALA A 76 6.12 -3.43 3.97
C ALA A 76 5.74 -1.99 4.35
N GLY A 77 5.31 -1.76 5.58
CA GLY A 77 4.98 -0.41 6.05
C GLY A 77 3.57 0.05 5.75
N ALA A 78 2.70 -0.86 5.32
CA ALA A 78 1.31 -0.52 4.99
C ALA A 78 0.37 -0.99 6.10
N ALA A 79 -0.57 -0.14 6.48
CA ALA A 79 -1.60 -0.49 7.45
C ALA A 79 -2.69 -1.30 6.75
N THR A 80 -3.26 -2.29 7.42
CA THR A 80 -4.34 -3.05 6.83
C THR A 80 -5.68 -2.57 7.37
N LEU A 81 -6.56 -2.17 6.46
CA LEU A 81 -7.93 -1.83 6.77
C LEU A 81 -8.80 -2.94 6.21
N VAL A 82 -9.66 -3.53 7.04
CA VAL A 82 -10.51 -4.64 6.59
C VAL A 82 -11.94 -4.15 6.47
N VAL A 83 -12.54 -4.40 5.31
CA VAL A 83 -13.97 -4.15 5.15
C VAL A 83 -14.68 -5.38 5.71
N ASN A 84 -15.38 -5.17 6.79
CA ASN A 84 -15.96 -6.27 7.54
C ASN A 84 -17.19 -6.85 6.84
N ASP A 85 -17.22 -8.17 6.71
CA ASP A 85 -18.38 -8.87 6.20
C ASP A 85 -19.02 -9.53 7.42
N ALA A 86 -20.23 -9.15 7.73
CA ALA A 86 -20.92 -9.65 8.90
C ALA A 86 -21.09 -11.18 8.88
N ARG A 87 -20.96 -11.79 7.72
CA ARG A 87 -21.08 -13.23 7.60
C ARG A 87 -19.79 -13.96 7.99
N ILE A 88 -18.70 -13.20 8.17
CA ILE A 88 -17.41 -13.78 8.49
C ILE A 88 -17.11 -13.48 9.95
N ASP A 89 -17.12 -14.50 10.77
CA ASP A 89 -16.83 -14.36 12.19
C ASP A 89 -15.32 -14.47 12.41
N ARG A 90 -14.63 -13.37 12.33
CA ARG A 90 -13.19 -13.37 12.50
C ARG A 90 -12.76 -12.07 13.17
N ASN A 91 -11.90 -12.18 14.15
CA ASN A 91 -11.40 -10.99 14.84
C ASN A 91 -10.18 -10.43 14.07
N TRP A 92 -10.47 -9.58 13.14
CA TRP A 92 -9.45 -9.01 12.27
C TRP A 92 -8.43 -8.20 13.05
N LEU A 93 -8.84 -7.53 14.11
CA LEU A 93 -7.92 -6.73 14.89
C LEU A 93 -6.87 -7.60 15.58
N GLU A 94 -7.26 -8.77 16.04
CA GLU A 94 -6.31 -9.69 16.62
C GLU A 94 -5.37 -10.26 15.59
N LEU A 95 -5.78 -10.29 14.34
CA LEU A 95 -4.91 -10.76 13.26
C LEU A 95 -3.94 -9.67 12.79
N GLY A 96 -4.09 -8.46 13.30
CA GLY A 96 -3.17 -7.37 12.99
C GLY A 96 -3.73 -6.25 12.14
N ALA A 97 -5.03 -6.27 11.85
CA ALA A 97 -5.65 -5.20 11.08
C ALA A 97 -5.62 -3.92 11.92
N ALA A 98 -5.38 -2.80 11.26
CA ALA A 98 -5.33 -1.51 11.93
C ALA A 98 -6.72 -0.95 12.20
N ALA A 99 -7.68 -1.25 11.34
CA ALA A 99 -9.05 -0.76 11.52
C ALA A 99 -10.02 -1.60 10.72
N LEU A 100 -11.28 -1.50 11.09
CA LEU A 100 -12.37 -2.17 10.39
C LEU A 100 -13.29 -1.12 9.81
N LEU A 101 -13.81 -1.37 8.63
CA LEU A 101 -14.80 -0.50 8.00
C LEU A 101 -16.05 -1.32 7.73
N PRO A 102 -17.22 -0.74 7.85
CA PRO A 102 -18.45 -1.45 7.47
C PRO A 102 -18.49 -1.59 5.95
N ASP A 103 -19.28 -2.50 5.43
CA ASP A 103 -19.34 -2.72 3.99
C ASP A 103 -20.00 -1.57 3.23
N ASP A 104 -20.69 -0.68 3.94
CA ASP A 104 -21.32 0.49 3.34
C ASP A 104 -20.57 1.77 3.68
N PHE A 105 -19.29 1.67 3.98
CA PHE A 105 -18.51 2.85 4.38
C PHE A 105 -18.51 3.91 3.28
N GLY A 106 -18.49 5.17 3.71
CA GLY A 106 -18.41 6.28 2.78
C GLY A 106 -17.00 6.76 2.56
N ARG A 107 -16.87 7.73 1.69
CA ARG A 107 -15.57 8.33 1.40
C ARG A 107 -14.90 8.89 2.65
N ASP A 108 -15.70 9.57 3.47
CA ASP A 108 -15.15 10.20 4.68
C ASP A 108 -14.70 9.15 5.69
N ASP A 109 -15.43 8.06 5.80
CA ASP A 109 -15.05 6.97 6.69
C ASP A 109 -13.68 6.40 6.29
N LEU A 110 -13.46 6.24 4.99
CA LEU A 110 -12.20 5.76 4.49
C LEU A 110 -11.07 6.75 4.77
N THR A 111 -11.32 8.03 4.50
CA THR A 111 -10.31 9.05 4.70
C THR A 111 -9.95 9.18 6.18
N ASP A 112 -10.93 9.11 7.05
CA ASP A 112 -10.69 9.18 8.49
C ASP A 112 -9.87 7.96 8.96
N ALA A 113 -10.23 6.79 8.49
CA ALA A 113 -9.49 5.58 8.86
C ALA A 113 -8.04 5.64 8.38
N LEU A 114 -7.83 6.17 7.17
CA LEU A 114 -6.48 6.32 6.65
C LEU A 114 -5.69 7.34 7.45
N SER A 115 -6.32 8.44 7.83
CA SER A 115 -5.60 9.48 8.56
C SER A 115 -5.15 9.01 9.94
N VAL A 116 -5.88 8.08 10.51
CA VAL A 116 -5.54 7.54 11.83
C VAL A 116 -4.54 6.39 11.72
N ALA A 117 -4.72 5.53 10.75
CA ALA A 117 -3.99 4.25 10.70
C ALA A 117 -2.80 4.23 9.75
N ALA A 118 -2.78 5.09 8.76
CA ALA A 118 -1.79 4.99 7.68
C ALA A 118 -1.03 6.30 7.49
N ALA A 119 0.15 6.21 6.93
CA ALA A 119 0.95 7.39 6.64
C ALA A 119 0.75 7.79 5.19
N PRO A 120 0.49 9.05 4.90
CA PRO A 120 0.39 9.49 3.51
C PRO A 120 1.77 9.47 2.87
N ILE A 121 1.78 9.40 1.57
CA ILE A 121 3.02 9.40 0.80
C ILE A 121 3.06 10.70 0.00
N SER A 122 4.14 11.45 0.16
CA SER A 122 4.31 12.64 -0.62
C SER A 122 5.34 12.36 -1.70
N ASP A 123 5.14 12.99 -2.82
CA ASP A 123 6.06 12.79 -3.93
C ASP A 123 7.47 13.24 -3.54
N ALA A 124 7.56 14.27 -2.77
CA ALA A 124 8.86 14.75 -2.35
C ALA A 124 9.59 13.73 -1.50
N ARG A 125 8.83 13.06 -0.63
CA ARG A 125 9.46 12.09 0.23
C ARG A 125 9.98 10.90 -0.54
N SER A 126 9.38 10.61 -1.67
CA SER A 126 9.83 9.48 -2.45
C SER A 126 11.21 9.73 -3.03
N ILE A 127 11.55 10.96 -3.24
CA ILE A 127 12.81 11.27 -3.83
C ILE A 127 13.88 11.66 -2.86
N GLU A 128 13.52 12.47 -1.93
CA GLU A 128 14.47 12.94 -1.00
C GLU A 128 15.35 11.93 -0.32
N PRO A 129 14.82 10.90 0.22
CA PRO A 129 15.65 9.97 0.92
C PRO A 129 16.75 9.42 0.06
N LEU A 130 16.44 9.21 -1.20
CA LEU A 130 17.43 8.70 -2.05
C LEU A 130 18.50 9.68 -2.29
N ALA A 131 18.14 10.87 -2.57
CA ALA A 131 19.09 11.91 -2.84
C ALA A 131 20.01 12.10 -1.67
N GLU A 132 19.47 12.14 -0.52
CA GLU A 132 20.30 12.34 0.62
C GLU A 132 21.24 11.24 0.86
N ALA A 133 20.75 10.06 0.79
CA ALA A 133 21.59 8.96 1.03
C ALA A 133 22.73 8.98 0.07
N THR A 134 22.46 9.35 -1.11
CA THR A 134 23.48 9.37 -2.07
C THR A 134 24.51 10.38 -1.77
N ASP A 135 24.11 11.53 -1.44
CA ASP A 135 25.02 12.51 -1.14
C ASP A 135 25.92 12.17 -0.08
N GLU A 136 25.47 11.69 0.90
CA GLU A 136 26.28 11.44 1.94
C GLU A 136 27.28 10.63 1.72
N ARG A 137 27.15 9.76 1.18
CA ARG A 137 28.09 8.86 1.17
C ARG A 137 28.90 8.93 0.23
N TRP A 138 28.94 9.40 -0.48
CA TRP A 138 29.68 9.24 -1.30
C TRP A 138 30.15 9.66 -1.91
N ALA A 139 30.08 9.95 -1.90
CA ALA A 139 30.68 10.28 -2.30
C ALA A 139 31.12 9.56 -3.21
N GLY A 140 31.04 9.32 -3.58
CA GLY A 140 31.44 8.71 -4.46
C GLY A 140 31.44 7.61 -4.74
N ARG A 141 31.42 7.10 -4.78
CA ARG A 141 31.55 6.05 -5.11
C ARG A 141 30.79 5.42 -5.50
N LEU A 142 30.41 5.25 -5.58
CA LEU A 142 29.84 4.51 -5.89
C LEU A 142 29.13 4.40 -6.67
N ILE A 143 28.91 4.85 -6.90
CA ILE A 143 28.18 4.88 -7.53
C ILE A 143 28.11 4.36 -8.54
N ALA A 144 28.39 4.38 -8.82
CA ALA A 144 28.38 3.97 -9.70
C ALA A 144 28.27 3.06 -10.32
N VAL A 145 28.32 2.83 -10.28
CA VAL A 145 28.45 1.94 -10.81
C VAL A 145 27.65 1.24 -11.16
N ILE A 146 27.25 1.36 -10.91
CA ILE A 146 26.44 0.72 -11.05
C ILE A 146 25.80 0.66 -12.11
N GLY A 147 25.77 1.08 -12.45
CA GLY A 147 25.25 1.16 -13.45
C GLY A 147 25.18 0.50 -14.54
N ARG A 148 25.47 0.38 -15.06
CA ARG A 148 25.45 -0.14 -16.08
C ARG A 148 25.35 -1.22 -16.17
N GLY A 149 25.16 -1.38 -15.85
CA GLY A 149 25.01 -2.35 -16.00
C GLY A 149 25.59 -3.27 -16.48
N GLY A 150 25.52 -3.71 -16.32
CA GLY A 150 25.96 -4.74 -16.76
C GLY A 150 27.18 -4.69 -17.04
N ALA A 151 27.38 -4.21 -17.57
CA ALA A 151 28.53 -4.19 -17.96
C ALA A 151 29.40 -4.40 -17.04
N GLY A 152 29.83 -4.80 -16.88
CA GLY A 152 30.79 -5.05 -16.11
C GLY A 152 30.96 -4.23 -15.16
N THR A 153 30.43 -3.45 -15.18
CA THR A 153 30.53 -2.64 -14.30
C THR A 153 30.64 -3.14 -13.12
N SER A 154 30.04 -3.97 -12.92
CA SER A 154 30.07 -4.49 -11.74
C SER A 154 31.36 -4.59 -11.25
N THR A 155 32.16 -4.78 -11.95
CA THR A 155 33.34 -4.98 -11.52
C THR A 155 33.80 -3.94 -10.82
N VAL A 156 33.66 -3.02 -11.15
CA VAL A 156 34.18 -2.06 -10.56
C VAL A 156 34.03 -1.87 -9.37
N ALA A 157 33.41 -1.97 -9.07
CA ALA A 157 33.24 -1.80 -7.82
C ALA A 157 34.18 -1.34 -7.23
#